data_3dd8d366c76359c58ef6d1a9a45c84c1
#
_entry.id   3dd8d366c76359c58ef6d1a9a45c84c1
#
_cell.length_a   1.000
_cell.length_b   1.000
_cell.length_c   1.000
_cell.angle_alpha   90.00
_cell.angle_beta   90.00
_cell.angle_gamma   90.00
#
_symmetry.space_group_name_H-M   'P 1'
#
loop_
_entity.id
_entity.type
_entity.pdbx_description
1 polymer ?
#
loop_
_entity_poly.entity_id
_entity_poly.type
_entity_poly.pdbx_seq_one_letter_code
_entity_poly.pdbx_strand_id
1 'polypeptide(L)'
;MISQMTPYEVDISKLSKASGISRQSTLKYLTNLEEANLIRRVFTNLMNVTDLQKPDKIYLDNTNLLYTLSLEKPEMGTVRETFFANQMASAGHKVEYAGYKKGDFRIDDNIVIEVGGQDKGFSQISDQENAYVAADDIESAYRGKIPLWAFGFLY
;
A
#
# COMPACT_ATOMS: atom_id res chain seq x y z
N MET A 1 10.83 4.08 13.23
CA MET A 1 9.96 5.25 12.89
C MET A 1 9.06 4.95 11.71
N ILE A 2 9.53 4.70 10.48
CA ILE A 2 8.64 4.33 9.35
C ILE A 2 7.86 3.05 9.66
N SER A 3 8.51 2.01 10.17
CA SER A 3 7.88 0.72 10.55
C SER A 3 6.76 0.81 11.60
N GLN A 4 6.70 1.89 12.36
CA GLN A 4 5.68 2.14 13.38
C GLN A 4 4.49 2.94 12.85
N MET A 5 4.56 3.41 11.61
CA MET A 5 3.63 4.38 11.04
C MET A 5 3.04 3.91 9.71
N THR A 6 3.25 2.65 9.32
CA THR A 6 2.72 2.11 8.05
C THR A 6 1.36 1.43 8.23
N PRO A 7 0.36 1.59 7.34
CA PRO A 7 0.41 2.47 6.18
C PRO A 7 0.42 3.93 6.60
N TYR A 8 1.32 4.72 6.06
CA TYR A 8 1.54 6.09 6.50
C TYR A 8 1.19 7.09 5.39
N GLU A 9 0.24 7.97 5.67
CA GLU A 9 0.10 9.22 4.91
C GLU A 9 1.33 10.08 5.18
N VAL A 10 2.19 10.19 4.18
CA VAL A 10 3.55 10.65 4.36
C VAL A 10 3.61 12.13 4.69
N ASP A 11 4.07 12.48 5.89
CA ASP A 11 4.49 13.84 6.22
C ASP A 11 6.02 13.93 6.19
N ILE A 12 6.56 14.31 5.03
CA ILE A 12 8.00 14.46 4.83
C ILE A 12 8.60 15.50 5.79
N SER A 13 7.84 16.52 6.20
CA SER A 13 8.33 17.53 7.13
C SER A 13 8.54 16.96 8.53
N LYS A 14 7.63 16.09 8.98
CA LYS A 14 7.79 15.37 10.25
C LYS A 14 8.95 14.39 10.19
N LEU A 15 9.09 13.61 9.10
CA LEU A 15 10.21 12.70 8.90
C LEU A 15 11.55 13.44 8.90
N SER A 16 11.65 14.53 8.16
CA SER A 16 12.83 15.40 8.09
C SER A 16 13.23 15.96 9.47
N LYS A 17 12.26 16.50 10.22
CA LYS A 17 12.51 17.02 11.58
C LYS A 17 12.95 15.91 12.53
N ALA A 18 12.30 14.77 12.51
CA ALA A 18 12.60 13.67 13.42
C ALA A 18 13.96 13.00 13.14
N SER A 19 14.40 12.98 11.87
CA SER A 19 15.69 12.42 11.45
C SER A 19 16.85 13.43 11.47
N GLY A 20 16.55 14.73 11.57
CA GLY A 20 17.57 15.79 11.49
C GLY A 20 18.16 16.02 10.10
N ILE A 21 17.56 15.45 9.06
CA ILE A 21 18.04 15.57 7.67
C ILE A 21 17.13 16.46 6.83
N SER A 22 17.66 17.01 5.74
CA SER A 22 16.89 17.89 4.85
C SER A 22 15.71 17.16 4.19
N ARG A 23 14.65 17.90 3.82
CA ARG A 23 13.53 17.38 3.06
C ARG A 23 13.98 16.63 1.77
N GLN A 24 14.92 17.21 1.04
CA GLN A 24 15.45 16.63 -0.19
C GLN A 24 16.18 15.31 0.08
N SER A 25 17.03 15.27 1.11
CA SER A 25 17.73 14.05 1.52
C SER A 25 16.77 12.99 2.01
N THR A 26 15.70 13.38 2.74
CA THR A 26 14.65 12.45 3.20
C THR A 26 13.99 11.76 2.00
N LEU A 27 13.60 12.51 0.97
CA LEU A 27 12.99 11.93 -0.24
C LEU A 27 13.95 11.00 -0.97
N LYS A 28 15.22 11.39 -1.14
CA LYS A 28 16.25 10.53 -1.75
C LYS A 28 16.46 9.23 -0.96
N TYR A 29 16.49 9.29 0.36
CA TYR A 29 16.60 8.08 1.18
C TYR A 29 15.38 7.16 1.06
N LEU A 30 14.18 7.72 0.91
CA LEU A 30 12.99 6.89 0.62
C LEU A 30 13.13 6.17 -0.73
N THR A 31 13.69 6.83 -1.76
CA THR A 31 14.00 6.17 -3.04
C THR A 31 15.00 5.03 -2.84
N ASN A 32 16.10 5.28 -2.15
CA ASN A 32 17.12 4.24 -1.90
C ASN A 32 16.56 3.04 -1.07
N LEU A 33 15.67 3.32 -0.12
CA LEU A 33 15.01 2.25 0.66
C LEU A 33 14.06 1.41 -0.19
N GLU A 34 13.39 2.02 -1.17
CA GLU A 34 12.55 1.31 -2.15
C GLU A 34 13.41 0.46 -3.09
N GLU A 35 14.50 1.00 -3.62
CA GLU A 35 15.47 0.26 -4.44
C GLU A 35 16.08 -0.94 -3.70
N ALA A 36 16.23 -0.82 -2.37
CA ALA A 36 16.68 -1.90 -1.50
C ALA A 36 15.57 -2.90 -1.10
N ASN A 37 14.35 -2.76 -1.63
CA ASN A 37 13.17 -3.56 -1.29
C ASN A 37 12.85 -3.59 0.22
N LEU A 38 13.05 -2.46 0.91
CA LEU A 38 12.68 -2.31 2.31
C LEU A 38 11.33 -1.62 2.48
N ILE A 39 11.00 -0.71 1.58
CA ILE A 39 9.72 -0.01 1.54
C ILE A 39 9.14 -0.01 0.12
N ARG A 40 7.86 0.31 0.03
CA ARG A 40 7.14 0.58 -1.21
C ARG A 40 6.49 1.95 -1.12
N ARG A 41 6.85 2.83 -2.06
CA ARG A 41 6.23 4.15 -2.20
C ARG A 41 5.03 4.02 -3.15
N VAL A 42 3.88 4.48 -2.72
CA VAL A 42 2.64 4.45 -3.51
C VAL A 42 2.18 5.87 -3.79
N PHE A 43 1.86 6.15 -5.04
CA PHE A 43 1.47 7.45 -5.56
C PHE A 43 0.08 7.36 -6.19
N THR A 44 -0.66 8.45 -6.18
CA THR A 44 -1.97 8.55 -6.89
C THR A 44 -1.79 8.52 -8.41
N ASN A 45 -0.63 8.93 -8.91
CA ASN A 45 -0.29 8.91 -10.33
C ASN A 45 1.21 8.62 -10.47
N LEU A 46 1.53 7.53 -11.15
CA LEU A 46 2.92 7.14 -11.44
C LEU A 46 3.49 7.77 -12.72
N MET A 47 2.69 8.54 -13.47
CA MET A 47 3.23 9.28 -14.62
C MET A 47 4.15 10.39 -14.14
N ASN A 48 5.41 10.35 -14.58
CA ASN A 48 6.43 11.34 -14.24
C ASN A 48 6.87 11.40 -12.76
N VAL A 49 6.80 10.27 -12.03
CA VAL A 49 7.35 10.20 -10.67
C VAL A 49 8.86 10.42 -10.71
N THR A 50 9.33 11.32 -9.88
CA THR A 50 10.76 11.62 -9.70
C THR A 50 11.24 11.15 -8.32
N ASP A 51 12.56 10.99 -8.15
CA ASP A 51 13.17 10.61 -6.86
C ASP A 51 12.82 11.58 -5.71
N LEU A 52 12.51 12.82 -6.06
CA LEU A 52 12.20 13.89 -5.12
C LEU A 52 10.68 14.11 -4.94
N GLN A 53 9.85 13.26 -5.55
CA GLN A 53 8.41 13.36 -5.37
C GLN A 53 7.98 12.75 -4.05
N LYS A 54 7.09 13.44 -3.35
CA LYS A 54 6.46 12.94 -2.12
C LYS A 54 5.48 11.83 -2.48
N PRO A 55 5.62 10.60 -1.94
CA PRO A 55 4.60 9.57 -2.09
C PRO A 55 3.35 9.91 -1.28
N ASP A 56 2.20 9.38 -1.69
CA ASP A 56 0.94 9.51 -0.96
C ASP A 56 0.91 8.55 0.25
N LYS A 57 1.32 7.31 0.03
CA LYS A 57 1.45 6.29 1.08
C LYS A 57 2.83 5.61 1.01
N ILE A 58 3.30 5.11 2.15
CA ILE A 58 4.47 4.22 2.25
C ILE A 58 4.04 2.96 2.99
N TYR A 59 4.40 1.81 2.46
CA TYR A 59 4.32 0.50 3.11
C TYR A 59 5.75 -0.04 3.34
N LEU A 60 5.91 -0.96 4.28
CA LEU A 60 7.07 -1.86 4.22
C LEU A 60 6.92 -2.78 3.01
N ASP A 61 8.02 -3.22 2.40
CA ASP A 61 7.95 -3.96 1.15
C ASP A 61 7.13 -5.25 1.27
N ASN A 62 7.25 -5.93 2.40
CA ASN A 62 6.48 -7.16 2.65
C ASN A 62 6.10 -7.33 4.13
N THR A 63 5.21 -8.28 4.40
CA THR A 63 4.69 -8.54 5.74
C THR A 63 5.72 -9.08 6.72
N ASN A 64 6.77 -9.78 6.27
CA ASN A 64 7.84 -10.25 7.16
C ASN A 64 8.62 -9.08 7.74
N LEU A 65 8.94 -8.07 6.90
CA LEU A 65 9.57 -6.84 7.38
C LEU A 65 8.66 -6.11 8.36
N LEU A 66 7.35 -6.09 8.11
CA LEU A 66 6.39 -5.46 9.00
C LEU A 66 6.42 -6.10 10.41
N TYR A 67 6.38 -7.43 10.50
CA TYR A 67 6.45 -8.14 11.79
C TYR A 67 7.83 -8.04 12.46
N THR A 68 8.91 -7.98 11.67
CA THR A 68 10.28 -7.93 12.20
C THR A 68 10.65 -6.55 12.74
N LEU A 69 10.21 -5.48 12.05
CA LEU A 69 10.63 -4.11 12.36
C LEU A 69 9.63 -3.34 13.25
N SER A 70 8.40 -3.84 13.40
CA SER A 70 7.44 -3.22 14.30
C SER A 70 7.78 -3.52 15.76
N LEU A 71 7.66 -2.52 16.64
CA LEU A 71 7.87 -2.68 18.08
C LEU A 71 6.68 -3.39 18.74
N GLU A 72 5.50 -3.26 18.15
CA GLU A 72 4.26 -3.86 18.61
C GLU A 72 3.68 -4.75 17.50
N LYS A 73 2.66 -5.54 17.83
CA LYS A 73 1.95 -6.35 16.84
C LYS A 73 1.31 -5.43 15.78
N PRO A 74 1.62 -5.62 14.50
CA PRO A 74 1.04 -4.80 13.44
C PRO A 74 -0.48 -4.89 13.41
N GLU A 75 -1.13 -3.78 13.07
CA GLU A 75 -2.55 -3.72 12.76
C GLU A 75 -2.89 -4.62 11.57
N MET A 76 -3.93 -5.44 11.66
CA MET A 76 -4.32 -6.37 10.60
C MET A 76 -4.71 -5.68 9.29
N GLY A 77 -5.24 -4.47 9.35
CA GLY A 77 -5.48 -3.66 8.15
C GLY A 77 -4.18 -3.39 7.40
N THR A 78 -3.14 -2.94 8.13
CA THR A 78 -1.79 -2.71 7.58
C THR A 78 -1.18 -3.99 6.99
N VAL A 79 -1.32 -5.12 7.67
CA VAL A 79 -0.81 -6.43 7.19
C VAL A 79 -1.46 -6.79 5.85
N ARG A 80 -2.78 -6.65 5.75
CA ARG A 80 -3.56 -6.95 4.54
C ARG A 80 -3.18 -6.04 3.36
N GLU A 81 -3.12 -4.73 3.60
CA GLU A 81 -2.72 -3.77 2.55
C GLU A 81 -1.27 -4.00 2.10
N THR A 82 -0.35 -4.24 3.05
CA THR A 82 1.07 -4.55 2.75
C THR A 82 1.19 -5.83 1.91
N PHE A 83 0.47 -6.89 2.30
CA PHE A 83 0.43 -8.14 1.54
C PHE A 83 -0.06 -7.89 0.11
N PHE A 84 -1.22 -7.25 -0.04
CA PHE A 84 -1.82 -6.99 -1.34
C PHE A 84 -0.88 -6.18 -2.25
N ALA A 85 -0.35 -5.05 -1.76
CA ALA A 85 0.56 -4.20 -2.52
C ALA A 85 1.83 -4.93 -2.96
N ASN A 86 2.40 -5.76 -2.07
CA ASN A 86 3.57 -6.58 -2.38
C ASN A 86 3.27 -7.61 -3.47
N GLN A 87 2.17 -8.39 -3.34
CA GLN A 87 1.83 -9.43 -4.30
C GLN A 87 1.54 -8.86 -5.69
N MET A 88 0.74 -7.80 -5.78
CA MET A 88 0.43 -7.15 -7.05
C MET A 88 1.69 -6.62 -7.75
N ALA A 89 2.56 -5.93 -7.02
CA ALA A 89 3.78 -5.42 -7.60
C ALA A 89 4.79 -6.52 -7.98
N SER A 90 4.88 -7.59 -7.19
CA SER A 90 5.73 -8.76 -7.50
C SER A 90 5.25 -9.50 -8.76
N ALA A 91 3.94 -9.50 -9.01
CA ALA A 91 3.34 -10.01 -10.25
C ALA A 91 3.52 -9.06 -11.46
N GLY A 92 4.15 -7.90 -11.27
CA GLY A 92 4.44 -6.94 -12.35
C GLY A 92 3.31 -5.93 -12.62
N HIS A 93 2.29 -5.87 -11.77
CA HIS A 93 1.21 -4.90 -11.91
C HIS A 93 1.61 -3.51 -11.44
N LYS A 94 1.06 -2.49 -12.07
CA LYS A 94 1.14 -1.11 -11.64
C LYS A 94 0.24 -0.89 -10.43
N VAL A 95 0.83 -0.51 -9.29
CA VAL A 95 0.11 -0.30 -8.03
C VAL A 95 0.11 1.19 -7.68
N GLU A 96 -1.04 1.82 -7.70
CA GLU A 96 -1.24 3.22 -7.35
C GLU A 96 -2.19 3.37 -6.16
N TYR A 97 -2.14 4.51 -5.47
CA TYR A 97 -3.15 4.89 -4.48
C TYR A 97 -4.43 5.34 -5.19
N ALA A 98 -5.56 4.74 -4.87
CA ALA A 98 -6.83 5.08 -5.50
C ALA A 98 -7.32 6.49 -5.16
N GLY A 99 -6.87 7.06 -4.04
CA GLY A 99 -7.27 8.37 -3.53
C GLY A 99 -8.19 8.29 -2.32
N TYR A 100 -8.28 9.39 -1.60
CA TYR A 100 -9.11 9.48 -0.38
C TYR A 100 -10.56 9.10 -0.66
N LYS A 101 -11.10 8.14 0.08
CA LYS A 101 -12.46 7.59 -0.06
C LYS A 101 -12.80 7.00 -1.44
N LYS A 102 -11.81 6.57 -2.20
CA LYS A 102 -11.97 5.96 -3.53
C LYS A 102 -11.39 4.55 -3.62
N GLY A 103 -11.13 3.92 -2.50
CA GLY A 103 -10.46 2.63 -2.38
C GLY A 103 -9.03 2.74 -1.90
N ASP A 104 -8.39 1.61 -1.64
CA ASP A 104 -7.01 1.58 -1.16
C ASP A 104 -6.02 1.64 -2.32
N PHE A 105 -6.27 0.87 -3.39
CA PHE A 105 -5.36 0.75 -4.53
C PHE A 105 -6.09 0.89 -5.87
N ARG A 106 -5.37 1.44 -6.86
CA ARG A 106 -5.71 1.35 -8.28
C ARG A 106 -4.65 0.51 -8.96
N ILE A 107 -5.09 -0.51 -9.68
CA ILE A 107 -4.25 -1.47 -10.39
C ILE A 107 -4.41 -1.26 -11.89
N ASP A 108 -3.26 -1.15 -12.58
CA ASP A 108 -3.18 -1.01 -14.04
C ASP A 108 -4.12 0.08 -14.61
N ASP A 109 -4.21 1.21 -13.91
CA ASP A 109 -5.00 2.40 -14.24
C ASP A 109 -6.54 2.21 -14.18
N ASN A 110 -7.04 0.98 -14.08
CA ASN A 110 -8.45 0.67 -14.35
C ASN A 110 -9.18 -0.04 -13.20
N ILE A 111 -8.52 -0.85 -12.40
CA ILE A 111 -9.16 -1.68 -11.37
C ILE A 111 -8.98 -1.01 -10.02
N VAL A 112 -10.08 -0.74 -9.33
CA VAL A 112 -10.03 -0.22 -7.96
C VAL A 112 -10.21 -1.35 -6.95
N ILE A 113 -9.32 -1.41 -5.98
CA ILE A 113 -9.36 -2.43 -4.93
C ILE A 113 -9.44 -1.76 -3.56
N GLU A 114 -10.40 -2.22 -2.78
CA GLU A 114 -10.52 -1.96 -1.35
C GLU A 114 -10.07 -3.22 -0.60
N VAL A 115 -9.17 -3.10 0.37
CA VAL A 115 -8.61 -4.24 1.11
C VAL A 115 -9.19 -4.29 2.53
N GLY A 116 -9.55 -5.48 3.01
CA GLY A 116 -10.08 -5.58 4.37
C GLY A 116 -10.35 -7.00 4.85
N GLY A 117 -11.05 -7.12 5.97
CA GLY A 117 -11.55 -8.40 6.49
C GLY A 117 -12.84 -8.84 5.79
N GLN A 118 -13.40 -9.99 6.24
CA GLN A 118 -14.62 -10.57 5.66
C GLN A 118 -15.80 -9.60 5.60
N ASP A 119 -15.92 -8.71 6.60
CA ASP A 119 -17.04 -7.76 6.72
C ASP A 119 -16.83 -6.46 5.94
N LYS A 120 -15.68 -6.31 5.27
CA LYS A 120 -15.40 -5.11 4.48
C LYS A 120 -16.44 -4.93 3.38
N GLY A 121 -17.10 -3.77 3.39
CA GLY A 121 -18.16 -3.43 2.42
C GLY A 121 -17.64 -2.61 1.25
N PHE A 122 -18.55 -2.27 0.34
CA PHE A 122 -18.26 -1.50 -0.88
C PHE A 122 -18.46 0.01 -0.73
N SER A 123 -18.74 0.52 0.47
CA SER A 123 -19.15 1.92 0.68
C SER A 123 -18.15 2.96 0.14
N GLN A 124 -16.86 2.66 0.16
CA GLN A 124 -15.82 3.58 -0.33
C GLN A 124 -15.59 3.51 -1.83
N ILE A 125 -16.06 2.45 -2.48
CA ILE A 125 -15.83 2.17 -3.90
C ILE A 125 -17.14 2.01 -4.69
N SER A 126 -18.27 2.36 -4.08
CA SER A 126 -19.60 2.16 -4.66
C SER A 126 -19.87 2.97 -5.94
N ASP A 127 -19.15 4.06 -6.12
CA ASP A 127 -19.21 4.96 -7.27
C ASP A 127 -18.10 4.71 -8.31
N GLN A 128 -17.28 3.67 -8.09
CA GLN A 128 -16.19 3.31 -8.99
C GLN A 128 -16.59 2.16 -9.92
N GLU A 129 -16.30 2.32 -11.22
CA GLU A 129 -16.37 1.22 -12.18
C GLU A 129 -15.19 0.26 -11.95
N ASN A 130 -15.39 -1.03 -12.23
CA ASN A 130 -14.37 -2.08 -12.04
C ASN A 130 -13.77 -2.13 -10.62
N ALA A 131 -14.62 -1.99 -9.60
CA ALA A 131 -14.21 -1.97 -8.21
C ALA A 131 -14.50 -3.29 -7.50
N TYR A 132 -13.53 -3.79 -6.72
CA TYR A 132 -13.60 -5.07 -6.01
C TYR A 132 -13.09 -4.90 -4.58
N VAL A 133 -13.49 -5.83 -3.71
CA VAL A 133 -12.96 -5.93 -2.35
C VAL A 133 -12.04 -7.15 -2.27
N ALA A 134 -10.77 -6.94 -1.96
CA ALA A 134 -9.85 -8.00 -1.55
C ALA A 134 -10.09 -8.29 -0.07
N ALA A 135 -10.86 -9.35 0.21
CA ALA A 135 -11.33 -9.67 1.55
C ALA A 135 -10.52 -10.83 2.15
N ASP A 136 -9.99 -10.60 3.35
CA ASP A 136 -9.42 -11.66 4.18
C ASP A 136 -10.53 -12.47 4.88
N ASP A 137 -10.20 -13.67 5.35
CA ASP A 137 -11.10 -14.58 6.07
C ASP A 137 -12.32 -15.04 5.23
N ILE A 138 -12.20 -15.09 3.90
CA ILE A 138 -13.18 -15.74 3.00
C ILE A 138 -12.48 -16.80 2.13
N GLU A 139 -13.18 -17.91 1.87
CA GLU A 139 -12.62 -19.05 1.12
C GLU A 139 -12.83 -18.92 -0.40
N SER A 140 -13.91 -18.29 -0.84
CA SER A 140 -14.27 -18.19 -2.25
C SER A 140 -14.76 -16.81 -2.64
N ALA A 141 -14.56 -16.46 -3.90
CA ALA A 141 -15.03 -15.19 -4.45
C ALA A 141 -16.57 -15.16 -4.54
N TYR A 142 -17.14 -14.01 -4.20
CA TYR A 142 -18.57 -13.83 -4.23
C TYR A 142 -18.93 -12.33 -4.31
N ARG A 143 -19.87 -11.96 -5.20
CA ARG A 143 -20.44 -10.59 -5.32
C ARG A 143 -19.40 -9.45 -5.33
N GLY A 144 -18.29 -9.62 -6.08
CA GLY A 144 -17.22 -8.61 -6.17
C GLY A 144 -16.23 -8.62 -5.01
N LYS A 145 -16.36 -9.56 -4.05
CA LYS A 145 -15.30 -9.88 -3.09
C LYS A 145 -14.42 -10.99 -3.64
N ILE A 146 -13.10 -10.80 -3.55
CA ILE A 146 -12.08 -11.77 -3.96
C ILE A 146 -11.28 -12.13 -2.71
N PRO A 147 -11.05 -13.42 -2.42
CA PRO A 147 -10.23 -13.82 -1.29
C PRO A 147 -8.84 -13.18 -1.36
N LEU A 148 -8.41 -12.53 -0.27
CA LEU A 148 -7.11 -11.87 -0.22
C LEU A 148 -5.96 -12.85 -0.48
N TRP A 149 -6.05 -14.10 0.02
CA TRP A 149 -5.04 -15.13 -0.19
C TRP A 149 -4.83 -15.47 -1.66
N ALA A 150 -5.85 -15.32 -2.52
CA ALA A 150 -5.75 -15.65 -3.96
C ALA A 150 -4.72 -14.77 -4.69
N PHE A 151 -4.50 -13.56 -4.22
CA PHE A 151 -3.47 -12.66 -4.77
C PHE A 151 -2.03 -13.16 -4.52
N GLY A 152 -1.83 -14.10 -3.61
CA GLY A 152 -0.53 -14.76 -3.39
C GLY A 152 -0.15 -15.79 -4.47
N PHE A 153 -0.97 -16.00 -5.50
CA PHE A 153 -0.76 -16.99 -6.57
C PHE A 153 -0.74 -16.36 -7.97
N LEU A 154 -0.40 -15.08 -8.07
CA LEU A 154 -0.40 -14.36 -9.35
C LEU A 154 0.87 -14.58 -10.19
N TYR A 155 1.88 -15.28 -9.69
CA TYR A 155 3.17 -15.59 -10.35
C TYR A 155 3.55 -17.05 -10.22
#